data_b7f1683a3b3d5046c0cdc448a7cb3b8f
#
_entry.id   b7f1683a3b3d5046c0cdc448a7cb3b8f
#
_cell.length_a   1.000
_cell.length_b   1.000
_cell.length_c   1.000
_cell.angle_alpha   90.00
_cell.angle_beta   90.00
_cell.angle_gamma   90.00
#
_symmetry.space_group_name_H-M   'P 1'
#
loop_
_entity.id
_entity.type
_entity.pdbx_description
1 polymer ?
#
loop_
_entity_poly.entity_id
_entity_poly.type
_entity_poly.pdbx_seq_one_letter_code
_entity_poly.pdbx_strand_id
1 'polypeptide(L)'
;MFNKDIQPTESEIEDFVGTEHFTDLHNYVCDKYKVKPKMAYSNCAMDNNVWRGWNIKYQKSGKSLCTIYPQQGYLLVLVPGKSFEVKTEETVGEVKLAIEIRKEEINTKKKT
;
A
#
# COMPACT_ATOMS: atom_id res chain seq x y z
N MET A 1 15.17 1.90 3.72
CA MET A 1 14.02 1.56 2.83
C MET A 1 14.46 0.97 1.49
N PHE A 2 15.65 1.29 1.03
CA PHE A 2 16.16 0.82 -0.26
C PHE A 2 17.25 -0.25 -0.17
N ASN A 3 17.53 -0.75 1.03
CA ASN A 3 18.48 -1.84 1.22
C ASN A 3 17.73 -3.18 1.18
N LYS A 4 17.93 -3.94 0.13
CA LYS A 4 17.28 -5.23 -0.09
C LYS A 4 17.55 -6.25 1.03
N ASP A 5 18.72 -6.17 1.65
CA ASP A 5 19.14 -7.14 2.67
C ASP A 5 18.59 -6.84 4.07
N ILE A 6 17.95 -5.68 4.25
CA ILE A 6 17.41 -5.25 5.53
C ILE A 6 15.92 -4.95 5.39
N GLN A 7 15.08 -5.88 5.86
CA GLN A 7 13.64 -5.67 5.84
C GLN A 7 13.25 -4.71 6.97
N PRO A 8 12.57 -3.60 6.68
CA PRO A 8 12.15 -2.66 7.70
C PRO A 8 11.00 -3.20 8.54
N THR A 9 10.88 -2.70 9.78
CA THR A 9 9.72 -2.94 10.62
C THR A 9 8.64 -1.91 10.33
N GLU A 10 7.42 -2.14 10.80
CA GLU A 10 6.34 -1.14 10.65
C GLU A 10 6.74 0.19 11.28
N SER A 11 7.39 0.15 12.45
CA SER A 11 7.83 1.36 13.14
C SER A 11 8.85 2.14 12.31
N GLU A 12 9.78 1.44 11.66
CA GLU A 12 10.76 2.07 10.79
C GLU A 12 10.10 2.70 9.56
N ILE A 13 9.07 2.05 9.03
CA ILE A 13 8.29 2.60 7.90
C ILE A 13 7.57 3.87 8.33
N GLU A 14 6.92 3.86 9.49
CA GLU A 14 6.22 5.03 10.04
C GLU A 14 7.19 6.21 10.20
N ASP A 15 8.37 5.97 10.74
CA ASP A 15 9.39 7.00 10.92
C ASP A 15 9.89 7.54 9.57
N PHE A 16 10.09 6.65 8.61
CA PHE A 16 10.56 7.03 7.28
C PHE A 16 9.55 7.92 6.55
N VAL A 17 8.27 7.56 6.61
CA VAL A 17 7.19 8.33 6.00
C VAL A 17 6.98 9.64 6.73
N GLY A 18 7.11 9.63 8.07
CA GLY A 18 7.01 10.84 8.87
C GLY A 18 5.61 11.41 9.03
N THR A 19 4.57 10.67 8.60
CA THR A 19 3.17 11.07 8.76
C THR A 19 2.36 9.89 9.26
N GLU A 20 1.13 10.17 9.74
CA GLU A 20 0.22 9.12 10.22
C GLU A 20 -0.51 8.40 9.09
N HIS A 21 -0.33 8.83 7.85
CA HIS A 21 -1.07 8.29 6.71
C HIS A 21 -0.80 6.81 6.48
N PHE A 22 0.44 6.37 6.64
CA PHE A 22 0.76 4.94 6.51
C PHE A 22 0.03 4.12 7.57
N THR A 23 0.13 4.52 8.83
CA THR A 23 -0.50 3.82 9.95
C THR A 23 -2.01 3.76 9.77
N ASP A 24 -2.61 4.88 9.36
CA ASP A 24 -4.05 4.98 9.13
C ASP A 24 -4.51 3.99 8.04
N LEU A 25 -3.85 4.00 6.89
CA LEU A 25 -4.20 3.09 5.79
C LEU A 25 -3.93 1.64 6.14
N HIS A 26 -2.79 1.36 6.77
CA HIS A 26 -2.41 0.02 7.17
C HIS A 26 -3.45 -0.58 8.11
N ASN A 27 -3.81 0.14 9.16
CA ASN A 27 -4.81 -0.32 10.13
C ASN A 27 -6.18 -0.48 9.48
N TYR A 28 -6.57 0.46 8.63
CA TYR A 28 -7.85 0.41 7.93
C TYR A 28 -7.98 -0.88 7.11
N VAL A 29 -6.98 -1.19 6.30
CA VAL A 29 -7.03 -2.38 5.44
C VAL A 29 -6.97 -3.66 6.26
N CYS A 30 -6.07 -3.72 7.23
CA CYS A 30 -5.91 -4.92 8.06
C CYS A 30 -7.14 -5.21 8.90
N ASP A 31 -7.75 -4.18 9.50
CA ASP A 31 -8.90 -4.35 10.37
C ASP A 31 -10.19 -4.61 9.60
N LYS A 32 -10.42 -3.86 8.52
CA LYS A 32 -11.65 -3.96 7.74
C LYS A 32 -11.73 -5.24 6.92
N TYR A 33 -10.62 -5.62 6.30
CA TYR A 33 -10.62 -6.73 5.36
C TYR A 33 -9.97 -7.99 5.91
N LYS A 34 -9.45 -7.94 7.14
CA LYS A 34 -8.81 -9.08 7.80
C LYS A 34 -7.71 -9.71 6.95
N VAL A 35 -6.85 -8.86 6.41
CA VAL A 35 -5.73 -9.31 5.58
C VAL A 35 -4.42 -9.25 6.37
N LYS A 36 -3.47 -10.10 6.00
CA LYS A 36 -2.12 -10.07 6.55
C LYS A 36 -1.22 -9.42 5.50
N PRO A 37 -0.61 -8.27 5.83
CA PRO A 37 0.28 -7.63 4.87
C PRO A 37 1.55 -8.43 4.67
N LYS A 38 2.10 -8.33 3.47
CA LYS A 38 3.32 -9.03 3.10
C LYS A 38 4.36 -8.02 2.62
N MET A 39 5.56 -8.10 3.19
CA MET A 39 6.68 -7.26 2.76
C MET A 39 7.30 -7.82 1.49
N ALA A 40 7.66 -6.93 0.58
CA ALA A 40 8.37 -7.31 -0.64
C ALA A 40 9.35 -6.20 -1.01
N TYR A 41 10.36 -6.56 -1.80
CA TYR A 41 11.32 -5.59 -2.31
C TYR A 41 11.20 -5.49 -3.83
N SER A 42 11.12 -4.26 -4.33
CA SER A 42 11.01 -3.98 -5.76
C SER A 42 12.30 -3.35 -6.28
N ASN A 43 12.79 -3.88 -7.40
CA ASN A 43 13.93 -3.31 -8.11
C ASN A 43 13.49 -2.44 -9.30
N CYS A 44 12.21 -2.09 -9.36
CA CYS A 44 11.66 -1.33 -10.48
C CYS A 44 12.37 0.01 -10.66
N ALA A 45 12.88 0.28 -11.85
CA ALA A 45 13.56 1.52 -12.18
C ALA A 45 12.67 2.52 -12.92
N MET A 46 11.39 2.21 -13.07
CA MET A 46 10.44 3.08 -13.76
C MET A 46 10.09 4.32 -12.92
N ASP A 47 9.69 5.39 -13.59
CA ASP A 47 9.23 6.62 -12.96
C ASP A 47 10.23 7.19 -11.95
N ASN A 48 11.50 7.30 -12.36
CA ASN A 48 12.57 7.85 -11.52
C ASN A 48 12.80 7.04 -10.23
N ASN A 49 12.57 5.73 -10.30
CA ASN A 49 12.76 4.80 -9.20
C ASN A 49 11.80 4.98 -8.01
N VAL A 50 10.68 5.68 -8.20
CA VAL A 50 9.70 5.87 -7.11
C VAL A 50 9.04 4.58 -6.67
N TRP A 51 8.95 3.58 -7.54
CA TRP A 51 8.37 2.27 -7.23
C TRP A 51 9.41 1.26 -6.76
N ARG A 52 10.58 1.74 -6.38
CA ARG A 52 11.67 0.91 -5.92
C ARG A 52 11.70 0.82 -4.40
N GLY A 53 12.25 -0.26 -3.89
CA GLY A 53 12.49 -0.46 -2.45
C GLY A 53 11.45 -1.36 -1.80
N TRP A 54 11.47 -1.38 -0.48
CA TRP A 54 10.53 -2.18 0.29
C TRP A 54 9.11 -1.64 0.16
N ASN A 55 8.17 -2.55 -0.03
CA ASN A 55 6.76 -2.20 -0.14
C ASN A 55 5.93 -3.23 0.63
N ILE A 56 4.68 -2.85 0.93
CA ILE A 56 3.77 -3.70 1.69
C ILE A 56 2.59 -4.04 0.78
N LYS A 57 2.39 -5.34 0.56
CA LYS A 57 1.30 -5.85 -0.29
C LYS A 57 0.16 -6.32 0.58
N TYR A 58 -1.04 -5.86 0.27
CA TYR A 58 -2.27 -6.22 0.97
C TYR A 58 -3.12 -7.03 0.01
N GLN A 59 -3.26 -8.33 0.30
CA GLN A 59 -3.96 -9.27 -0.59
C GLN A 59 -5.07 -9.97 0.18
N LYS A 60 -6.16 -10.28 -0.53
CA LYS A 60 -7.27 -11.05 0.00
C LYS A 60 -7.62 -12.16 -0.98
N SER A 61 -7.61 -13.40 -0.51
CA SER A 61 -7.93 -14.58 -1.35
C SER A 61 -7.08 -14.66 -2.62
N GLY A 62 -5.80 -14.30 -2.53
CA GLY A 62 -4.87 -14.32 -3.65
C GLY A 62 -5.00 -13.13 -4.60
N LYS A 63 -5.86 -12.16 -4.29
CA LYS A 63 -6.05 -10.96 -5.11
C LYS A 63 -5.50 -9.73 -4.40
N SER A 64 -4.83 -8.86 -5.15
CA SER A 64 -4.28 -7.64 -4.59
C SER A 64 -5.37 -6.61 -4.32
N LEU A 65 -5.42 -6.10 -3.08
CA LEU A 65 -6.25 -4.96 -2.73
C LEU A 65 -5.49 -3.67 -2.98
N CYS A 66 -4.26 -3.60 -2.50
CA CYS A 66 -3.38 -2.46 -2.74
C CYS A 66 -1.95 -2.83 -2.37
N THR A 67 -1.02 -1.97 -2.77
CA THR A 67 0.38 -2.06 -2.38
C THR A 67 0.83 -0.67 -1.96
N ILE A 68 1.46 -0.56 -0.79
CA ILE A 68 1.97 0.72 -0.30
C ILE A 68 3.48 0.76 -0.51
N TYR A 69 3.96 1.81 -1.17
CA TYR A 69 5.38 2.08 -1.37
C TYR A 69 5.76 3.29 -0.51
N PRO A 70 6.35 3.06 0.68
CA PRO A 70 6.73 4.17 1.57
C PRO A 70 7.76 5.08 0.91
N GLN A 71 7.55 6.38 1.04
CA GLN A 71 8.49 7.40 0.57
C GLN A 71 8.83 8.29 1.74
N GLN A 72 9.91 9.05 1.62
CA GLN A 72 10.28 9.99 2.67
C GLN A 72 9.30 11.17 2.64
N GLY A 73 8.48 11.25 3.68
CA GLY A 73 7.49 12.32 3.83
C GLY A 73 6.13 12.06 3.21
N TYR A 74 5.94 10.94 2.49
CA TYR A 74 4.65 10.62 1.88
C TYR A 74 4.57 9.14 1.50
N LEU A 75 3.45 8.73 0.90
CA LEU A 75 3.24 7.36 0.43
C LEU A 75 2.88 7.35 -1.04
N LEU A 76 3.32 6.31 -1.74
CA LEU A 76 2.74 5.94 -3.03
C LEU A 76 1.89 4.70 -2.79
N VAL A 77 0.67 4.71 -3.28
CA VAL A 77 -0.24 3.57 -3.13
C VAL A 77 -0.72 3.13 -4.50
N LEU A 78 -0.55 1.85 -4.78
CA LEU A 78 -1.01 1.24 -6.00
C LEU A 78 -2.23 0.38 -5.69
N VAL A 79 -3.40 0.80 -6.19
CA VAL A 79 -4.61 -0.02 -6.23
C VAL A 79 -4.72 -0.51 -7.68
N PRO A 80 -5.01 -1.78 -7.95
CA PRO A 80 -5.03 -2.27 -9.34
C PRO A 80 -5.82 -1.34 -10.27
N GLY A 81 -5.14 -0.84 -11.30
CA GLY A 81 -5.68 0.12 -12.25
C GLY A 81 -5.53 1.58 -11.90
N LYS A 82 -5.08 1.91 -10.67
CA LYS A 82 -4.90 3.30 -10.23
C LYS A 82 -3.70 3.43 -9.30
N SER A 83 -3.07 4.60 -9.32
CA SER A 83 -2.00 4.92 -8.38
C SER A 83 -2.30 6.26 -7.71
N PHE A 84 -1.82 6.41 -6.47
CA PHE A 84 -2.08 7.59 -5.65
C PHE A 84 -0.79 8.05 -5.00
N GLU A 85 -0.61 9.35 -4.94
CA GLU A 85 0.46 9.98 -4.18
C GLU A 85 -0.17 10.57 -2.92
N VAL A 86 0.03 9.90 -1.79
CA VAL A 86 -0.67 10.23 -0.54
C VAL A 86 0.15 11.22 0.27
N LYS A 87 -0.25 12.47 0.24
CA LYS A 87 0.37 13.57 1.00
C LYS A 87 -0.59 14.23 1.98
N THR A 88 -1.91 14.03 1.81
CA THR A 88 -2.95 14.66 2.62
C THR A 88 -3.99 13.64 3.04
N GLU A 89 -4.81 14.01 4.03
CA GLU A 89 -5.91 13.17 4.47
C GLU A 89 -6.98 12.97 3.39
N GLU A 90 -7.15 13.94 2.51
CA GLU A 90 -8.09 13.82 1.39
C GLU A 90 -7.69 12.65 0.49
N THR A 91 -6.39 12.53 0.19
CA THR A 91 -5.90 11.44 -0.63
C THR A 91 -6.03 10.10 0.10
N VAL A 92 -5.86 10.08 1.42
CA VAL A 92 -6.10 8.87 2.23
C VAL A 92 -7.55 8.40 2.02
N GLY A 93 -8.51 9.32 2.06
CA GLY A 93 -9.92 8.99 1.81
C GLY A 93 -10.17 8.45 0.40
N GLU A 94 -9.51 9.02 -0.59
CA GLU A 94 -9.61 8.54 -1.98
C GLU A 94 -9.07 7.12 -2.12
N VAL A 95 -7.96 6.82 -1.46
CA VAL A 95 -7.37 5.48 -1.45
C VAL A 95 -8.33 4.49 -0.79
N LYS A 96 -8.92 4.85 0.33
CA LYS A 96 -9.88 3.98 1.03
C LYS A 96 -11.07 3.63 0.14
N LEU A 97 -11.59 4.63 -0.57
CA LEU A 97 -12.70 4.41 -1.50
C LEU A 97 -12.28 3.50 -2.67
N ALA A 98 -11.08 3.73 -3.22
CA ALA A 98 -10.57 2.89 -4.30
C ALA A 98 -10.40 1.44 -3.86
N ILE A 99 -9.95 1.21 -2.62
CA ILE A 99 -9.80 -0.12 -2.06
C ILE A 99 -11.18 -0.79 -1.90
N GLU A 100 -12.20 -0.06 -1.46
CA GLU A 100 -13.55 -0.59 -1.34
C GLU A 100 -14.10 -1.02 -2.70
N ILE A 101 -13.89 -0.21 -3.72
CA ILE A 101 -14.31 -0.54 -5.09
C ILE A 101 -13.57 -1.79 -5.57
N ARG A 102 -12.26 -1.87 -5.33
CA ARG A 102 -11.46 -3.03 -5.70
C ARG A 102 -11.96 -4.30 -5.02
N LYS A 103 -12.31 -4.20 -3.73
CA LYS A 103 -12.82 -5.34 -2.97
C LYS A 103 -14.14 -5.85 -3.55
N GLU A 104 -15.02 -4.95 -3.97
CA GLU A 104 -16.28 -5.34 -4.62
C GLU A 104 -16.05 -6.01 -5.96
N GLU A 105 -15.09 -5.53 -6.75
CA GLU A 105 -14.72 -6.15 -8.01
C GLU A 105 -14.27 -7.59 -7.79
N ILE A 106 -13.46 -7.82 -6.76
CA ILE A 106 -12.99 -9.17 -6.42
C ILE A 106 -14.16 -10.07 -6.05
N ASN A 107 -15.08 -9.56 -5.23
CA ASN A 107 -16.27 -10.31 -4.81
C ASN A 107 -17.18 -10.64 -5.99
N THR A 108 -17.37 -9.69 -6.90
CA THR A 108 -18.20 -9.89 -8.09
C THR A 108 -17.61 -10.97 -9.01
N LYS A 109 -16.29 -10.93 -9.24
CA LYS A 109 -15.61 -11.94 -10.04
C LYS A 109 -15.68 -13.32 -9.42
N LYS A 110 -15.74 -13.40 -8.09
CA LYS A 110 -15.82 -14.66 -7.37
C LYS A 110 -17.18 -15.35 -7.55
N LYS A 111 -18.20 -14.59 -7.87
CA LYS A 111 -19.57 -15.13 -8.05
C LYS A 111 -19.84 -15.63 -9.46
N THR A 112 -18.95 -15.34 -10.36
CA THR A 112 -19.06 -15.81 -11.75
C THR A 112 -18.07 -16.92 -12.02
#